data_4827e904907c1df6d471a30df0fd4429
#
_entry.id   4827e904907c1df6d471a30df0fd4429
#
_cell.length_a   1.000
_cell.length_b   1.000
_cell.length_c   1.000
_cell.angle_alpha   90.00
_cell.angle_beta   90.00
_cell.angle_gamma   90.00
#
_symmetry.space_group_name_H-M   'P 1'
#
loop_
_entity.id
_entity.type
_entity.pdbx_description
1 polymer ?
#
loop_
_entity_poly.entity_id
_entity_poly.type
_entity_poly.pdbx_seq_one_letter_code
_entity_poly.pdbx_strand_id
1 'polypeptide(L)'
;MQPELRTRATEVFGWTLRPDQESVIDAVLERRDALAVMPTGSGKSAIYQVAGLGLDGLVVVVSPLVALQEDQVVGLEHHSDAPRAVALNATKKARDVADAWDAVAAGEVGYVFLAPEQLVKDDVLERLRDAGVALVAVDEAHCISSWGHDFRPDYLALGEVAERLGRPPVLALTATGSAPVRDDIVERLGMRDPFVLASGFDRPGIRLEVVRHAEDAEKRQAVVDQVAELDGPTVVYVATRAATTEYADALAARGRRAQPYHAGMRVAEREAVHTGFLDGDVDVVVATSAFGMGIDKPDVRYVVHADVPESIDAYYQEIGRAGRDAEPAGATLHYRAEDFGLRTFFASGSPRPTSVRAVFDAVPATGSIARSALVEAAGLSARTAGRALNALLDAGALRDDVDGVSRVPDGPQDADRAARATADRAAERERVEESRIAMMRQLAETTGCRRQFLLGYFGDELPEPCGNCDTCSSGTAREASAHVADGANDAAWPPDARVEHAEWGTGVVMSTEEDRITVFFESAGYRTLALADVEQRDLLERV
;
A
#
# COMPACT_ATOMS: atom_id res chain seq x y z
N MET A 1 12.61 -2.22 25.46
CA MET A 1 12.55 -0.76 25.65
C MET A 1 12.94 -0.36 27.06
N GLN A 2 13.71 0.75 27.22
CA GLN A 2 14.13 1.24 28.54
C GLN A 2 12.89 1.62 29.40
N PRO A 3 12.86 1.29 30.70
CA PRO A 3 11.72 1.57 31.56
C PRO A 3 11.31 3.06 31.60
N GLU A 4 12.32 3.95 31.54
CA GLU A 4 12.12 5.40 31.55
C GLU A 4 11.36 5.89 30.31
N LEU A 5 11.72 5.37 29.12
CA LEU A 5 11.02 5.74 27.89
C LEU A 5 9.59 5.19 27.84
N ARG A 6 9.37 3.98 28.40
CA ARG A 6 8.01 3.42 28.54
C ARG A 6 7.15 4.28 29.44
N THR A 7 7.70 4.72 30.57
CA THR A 7 7.00 5.63 31.48
C THR A 7 6.67 6.94 30.77
N ARG A 8 7.65 7.54 30.09
CA ARG A 8 7.48 8.79 29.35
C ARG A 8 6.43 8.67 28.24
N ALA A 9 6.41 7.55 27.48
CA ALA A 9 5.39 7.30 26.47
C ALA A 9 3.97 7.25 27.07
N THR A 10 3.83 6.62 28.26
CA THR A 10 2.54 6.59 28.98
C THR A 10 2.15 7.97 29.51
N GLU A 11 3.11 8.74 30.03
CA GLU A 11 2.85 10.10 30.56
C GLU A 11 2.47 11.08 29.44
N VAL A 12 3.18 11.05 28.29
CA VAL A 12 2.96 11.96 27.17
C VAL A 12 1.72 11.59 26.36
N PHE A 13 1.59 10.32 25.99
CA PHE A 13 0.56 9.86 25.05
C PHE A 13 -0.58 9.08 25.68
N GLY A 14 -0.44 8.62 26.93
CA GLY A 14 -1.43 7.75 27.58
C GLY A 14 -1.44 6.31 27.01
N TRP A 15 -0.43 5.90 26.25
CA TRP A 15 -0.43 4.62 25.55
C TRP A 15 0.29 3.52 26.32
N THR A 16 -0.26 2.31 26.22
CA THR A 16 0.44 1.06 26.57
C THR A 16 0.90 0.42 25.26
N LEU A 17 2.21 0.38 25.07
CA LEU A 17 2.80 -0.21 23.86
C LEU A 17 2.68 -1.74 23.86
N ARG A 18 2.57 -2.31 22.68
CA ARG A 18 2.63 -3.75 22.45
C ARG A 18 4.08 -4.23 22.37
N PRO A 19 4.37 -5.49 22.70
CA PRO A 19 5.72 -6.04 22.61
C PRO A 19 6.37 -5.86 21.23
N ASP A 20 5.59 -6.00 20.15
CA ASP A 20 6.05 -5.81 18.78
C ASP A 20 6.50 -4.37 18.53
N GLN A 21 5.70 -3.39 18.97
CA GLN A 21 6.07 -1.98 18.88
C GLN A 21 7.35 -1.68 19.67
N GLU A 22 7.45 -2.21 20.89
CA GLU A 22 8.64 -2.03 21.73
C GLU A 22 9.91 -2.58 21.06
N SER A 23 9.82 -3.75 20.42
CA SER A 23 10.96 -4.36 19.73
C SER A 23 11.47 -3.52 18.56
N VAL A 24 10.56 -2.91 17.79
CA VAL A 24 10.92 -2.00 16.69
C VAL A 24 11.53 -0.71 17.23
N ILE A 25 10.94 -0.13 18.29
CA ILE A 25 11.47 1.06 18.96
C ILE A 25 12.90 0.81 19.46
N ASP A 26 13.14 -0.35 20.10
CA ASP A 26 14.48 -0.72 20.58
C ASP A 26 15.51 -0.76 19.44
N ALA A 27 15.17 -1.39 18.32
CA ALA A 27 16.06 -1.43 17.15
C ALA A 27 16.40 -0.01 16.64
N VAL A 28 15.41 0.88 16.55
CA VAL A 28 15.63 2.28 16.15
C VAL A 28 16.51 3.04 17.14
N LEU A 29 16.30 2.86 18.44
CA LEU A 29 17.11 3.49 19.48
C LEU A 29 18.56 2.97 19.50
N GLU A 30 18.77 1.71 19.10
CA GLU A 30 20.09 1.12 18.86
C GLU A 30 20.74 1.57 17.55
N ARG A 31 20.13 2.53 16.84
CA ARG A 31 20.59 3.08 15.56
C ARG A 31 20.58 2.05 14.42
N ARG A 32 19.74 1.04 14.50
CA ARG A 32 19.51 0.08 13.43
C ARG A 32 18.35 0.51 12.55
N ASP A 33 18.43 0.20 11.28
CA ASP A 33 17.27 0.30 10.37
C ASP A 33 16.20 -0.72 10.80
N ALA A 34 14.94 -0.36 10.61
CA ALA A 34 13.84 -1.25 10.98
C ALA A 34 12.72 -1.22 9.92
N LEU A 35 12.23 -2.38 9.55
CA LEU A 35 11.02 -2.55 8.73
C LEU A 35 9.93 -3.19 9.60
N ALA A 36 8.82 -2.48 9.80
CA ALA A 36 7.67 -3.01 10.52
C ALA A 36 6.45 -3.11 9.59
N VAL A 37 6.08 -4.35 9.29
CA VAL A 37 4.87 -4.70 8.54
C VAL A 37 3.83 -5.13 9.56
N MET A 38 2.84 -4.27 9.79
CA MET A 38 1.85 -4.43 10.86
C MET A 38 0.47 -3.99 10.37
N PRO A 39 -0.63 -4.65 10.75
CA PRO A 39 -1.98 -4.35 10.26
C PRO A 39 -2.38 -2.89 10.39
N THR A 40 -3.35 -2.46 9.59
CA THR A 40 -4.02 -1.17 9.80
C THR A 40 -4.67 -1.12 11.19
N GLY A 41 -4.54 0.01 11.87
CA GLY A 41 -5.02 0.16 13.26
C GLY A 41 -4.12 -0.49 14.32
N SER A 42 -2.95 -1.02 13.95
CA SER A 42 -1.98 -1.57 14.92
C SER A 42 -1.18 -0.50 15.67
N GLY A 43 -1.39 0.78 15.39
CA GLY A 43 -0.64 1.86 16.03
C GLY A 43 0.80 1.99 15.51
N LYS A 44 1.03 1.80 14.21
CA LYS A 44 2.35 2.00 13.57
C LYS A 44 2.96 3.37 13.86
N SER A 45 2.13 4.42 13.84
CA SER A 45 2.59 5.79 14.12
C SER A 45 3.18 5.95 15.52
N ALA A 46 2.69 5.21 16.51
CA ALA A 46 3.24 5.24 17.87
C ALA A 46 4.72 4.85 17.91
N ILE A 47 5.21 4.05 16.95
CA ILE A 47 6.59 3.60 16.90
C ILE A 47 7.54 4.79 16.72
N TYR A 48 7.35 5.61 15.66
CA TYR A 48 8.22 6.78 15.44
C TYR A 48 7.96 7.91 16.45
N GLN A 49 6.72 8.04 16.93
CA GLN A 49 6.37 9.04 17.92
C GLN A 49 7.06 8.75 19.26
N VAL A 50 7.06 7.51 19.71
CA VAL A 50 7.76 7.12 20.94
C VAL A 50 9.27 7.07 20.75
N ALA A 51 9.77 6.55 19.61
CA ALA A 51 11.19 6.58 19.31
C ALA A 51 11.75 8.02 19.35
N GLY A 52 11.00 8.99 18.81
CA GLY A 52 11.36 10.41 18.84
C GLY A 52 11.45 11.01 20.25
N LEU A 53 10.74 10.47 21.26
CA LEU A 53 10.94 10.89 22.66
C LEU A 53 12.30 10.45 23.22
N GLY A 54 12.90 9.41 22.68
CA GLY A 54 14.18 8.84 23.12
C GLY A 54 15.38 9.24 22.29
N LEU A 55 15.16 9.95 21.17
CA LEU A 55 16.22 10.39 20.25
C LEU A 55 16.54 11.87 20.43
N ASP A 56 17.84 12.22 20.32
CA ASP A 56 18.29 13.60 20.26
C ASP A 56 18.34 14.04 18.79
N GLY A 57 17.39 14.88 18.37
CA GLY A 57 17.31 15.44 17.03
C GLY A 57 15.94 15.29 16.39
N LEU A 58 15.87 15.69 15.12
CA LEU A 58 14.64 15.78 14.36
C LEU A 58 14.19 14.40 13.82
N VAL A 59 12.93 14.08 13.96
CA VAL A 59 12.29 12.93 13.29
C VAL A 59 11.64 13.44 12.01
N VAL A 60 12.14 12.97 10.87
CA VAL A 60 11.54 13.23 9.55
C VAL A 60 10.58 12.10 9.21
N VAL A 61 9.30 12.43 9.01
CA VAL A 61 8.26 11.45 8.64
C VAL A 61 7.84 11.69 7.20
N VAL A 62 8.11 10.70 6.35
CA VAL A 62 7.69 10.71 4.95
C VAL A 62 6.32 10.05 4.86
N SER A 63 5.32 10.78 4.38
CA SER A 63 3.97 10.26 4.21
C SER A 63 3.37 10.70 2.87
N PRO A 64 2.69 9.80 2.13
CA PRO A 64 2.26 10.07 0.75
C PRO A 64 1.03 10.99 0.64
N LEU A 65 0.36 11.27 1.75
CA LEU A 65 -0.89 12.01 1.76
C LEU A 65 -0.85 13.20 2.70
N VAL A 66 -1.13 14.38 2.14
CA VAL A 66 -1.20 15.64 2.90
C VAL A 66 -2.23 15.57 4.03
N ALA A 67 -3.40 14.98 3.79
CA ALA A 67 -4.43 14.83 4.83
C ALA A 67 -3.93 14.01 6.02
N LEU A 68 -3.23 12.89 5.76
CA LEU A 68 -2.66 12.06 6.82
C LEU A 68 -1.57 12.80 7.62
N GLN A 69 -0.74 13.61 6.94
CA GLN A 69 0.26 14.46 7.61
C GLN A 69 -0.40 15.43 8.59
N GLU A 70 -1.47 16.11 8.16
CA GLU A 70 -2.21 17.05 9.01
C GLU A 70 -2.87 16.34 10.20
N ASP A 71 -3.49 15.18 9.99
CA ASP A 71 -4.11 14.38 11.05
C ASP A 71 -3.07 13.94 12.10
N GLN A 72 -1.85 13.55 11.65
CA GLN A 72 -0.77 13.18 12.56
C GLN A 72 -0.25 14.40 13.36
N VAL A 73 -0.14 15.57 12.74
CA VAL A 73 0.24 16.81 13.44
C VAL A 73 -0.81 17.17 14.48
N VAL A 74 -2.09 17.20 14.11
CA VAL A 74 -3.19 17.47 15.05
C VAL A 74 -3.22 16.44 16.18
N GLY A 75 -3.00 15.16 15.88
CA GLY A 75 -2.90 14.10 16.88
C GLY A 75 -1.80 14.35 17.91
N LEU A 76 -0.62 14.78 17.47
CA LEU A 76 0.49 15.15 18.37
C LEU A 76 0.19 16.40 19.18
N GLU A 77 -0.43 17.42 18.60
CA GLU A 77 -0.80 18.66 19.28
C GLU A 77 -1.85 18.47 20.41
N HIS A 78 -2.64 17.41 20.37
CA HIS A 78 -3.55 17.07 21.47
C HIS A 78 -2.81 16.66 22.76
N HIS A 79 -1.53 16.35 22.67
CA HIS A 79 -0.70 15.97 23.82
C HIS A 79 0.26 17.14 24.18
N SER A 80 -0.05 17.86 25.26
CA SER A 80 0.69 19.08 25.67
C SER A 80 2.19 18.87 25.89
N ASP A 81 2.59 17.67 26.27
CA ASP A 81 3.97 17.30 26.57
C ASP A 81 4.69 16.60 25.40
N ALA A 82 4.00 16.42 24.27
CA ALA A 82 4.60 15.89 23.04
C ALA A 82 5.51 16.97 22.38
N PRO A 83 6.62 16.56 21.77
CA PRO A 83 7.41 17.46 20.95
C PRO A 83 6.57 18.07 19.82
N ARG A 84 6.79 19.34 19.52
CA ARG A 84 6.07 20.06 18.47
C ARG A 84 6.23 19.34 17.11
N ALA A 85 5.14 19.25 16.36
CA ALA A 85 5.10 18.69 15.03
C ALA A 85 4.72 19.76 14.00
N VAL A 86 5.29 19.65 12.79
CA VAL A 86 4.93 20.51 11.65
C VAL A 86 4.77 19.68 10.38
N ALA A 87 3.80 20.04 9.53
CA ALA A 87 3.67 19.49 8.18
C ALA A 87 4.11 20.55 7.17
N LEU A 88 5.06 20.17 6.31
CA LEU A 88 5.57 21.00 5.22
C LEU A 88 5.03 20.46 3.89
N ASN A 89 3.94 21.03 3.40
CA ASN A 89 3.30 20.58 2.18
C ASN A 89 2.80 21.74 1.30
N ALA A 90 2.46 21.46 0.06
CA ALA A 90 2.08 22.44 -0.94
C ALA A 90 0.74 23.14 -0.68
N THR A 91 -0.06 22.69 0.28
CA THR A 91 -1.35 23.31 0.63
C THR A 91 -1.19 24.46 1.64
N LYS A 92 -0.07 24.51 2.35
CA LYS A 92 0.24 25.56 3.32
C LYS A 92 0.59 26.88 2.63
N LYS A 93 0.27 27.99 3.28
CA LYS A 93 0.69 29.32 2.82
C LYS A 93 2.22 29.47 2.97
N ALA A 94 2.84 30.20 2.07
CA ALA A 94 4.29 30.42 2.09
C ALA A 94 4.81 30.97 3.42
N ARG A 95 4.01 31.81 4.12
CA ARG A 95 4.35 32.31 5.45
C ARG A 95 4.38 31.19 6.49
N ASP A 96 3.36 30.34 6.50
CA ASP A 96 3.26 29.25 7.48
C ASP A 96 4.41 28.24 7.29
N VAL A 97 4.83 28.02 6.04
CA VAL A 97 6.00 27.20 5.69
C VAL A 97 7.30 27.86 6.19
N ALA A 98 7.43 29.20 6.03
CA ALA A 98 8.61 29.92 6.52
C ALA A 98 8.69 29.86 8.05
N ASP A 99 7.58 30.16 8.74
CA ASP A 99 7.50 30.11 10.21
C ASP A 99 7.80 28.69 10.75
N ALA A 100 7.39 27.64 10.03
CA ALA A 100 7.72 26.26 10.38
C ALA A 100 9.21 25.95 10.22
N TRP A 101 9.85 26.42 9.15
CA TRP A 101 11.28 26.27 8.96
C TRP A 101 12.12 27.04 10.00
N ASP A 102 11.67 28.23 10.39
CA ASP A 102 12.34 29.00 11.45
C ASP A 102 12.28 28.25 12.78
N ALA A 103 11.14 27.61 13.10
CA ALA A 103 11.00 26.79 14.29
C ALA A 103 11.87 25.51 14.24
N VAL A 104 11.99 24.87 13.06
CA VAL A 104 12.90 23.74 12.85
C VAL A 104 14.36 24.17 13.09
N ALA A 105 14.78 25.30 12.52
CA ALA A 105 16.14 25.84 12.70
C ALA A 105 16.43 26.22 14.14
N ALA A 106 15.42 26.66 14.91
CA ALA A 106 15.53 26.98 16.33
C ALA A 106 15.57 25.73 17.24
N GLY A 107 15.37 24.51 16.70
CA GLY A 107 15.31 23.28 17.49
C GLY A 107 14.01 23.13 18.32
N GLU A 108 12.96 23.85 17.96
CA GLU A 108 11.66 23.83 18.65
C GLU A 108 10.73 22.71 18.15
N VAL A 109 11.11 22.00 17.07
CA VAL A 109 10.31 20.99 16.39
C VAL A 109 10.96 19.62 16.56
N GLY A 110 10.17 18.64 17.02
CA GLY A 110 10.59 17.24 17.13
C GLY A 110 10.21 16.39 15.92
N TYR A 111 9.11 16.73 15.22
CA TYR A 111 8.63 15.96 14.08
C TYR A 111 8.32 16.85 12.88
N VAL A 112 8.89 16.50 11.73
CA VAL A 112 8.57 17.15 10.44
C VAL A 112 7.94 16.13 9.51
N PHE A 113 6.71 16.40 9.07
CA PHE A 113 6.00 15.60 8.08
C PHE A 113 6.16 16.20 6.70
N LEU A 114 6.58 15.37 5.74
CA LEU A 114 6.87 15.76 4.37
C LEU A 114 6.34 14.73 3.39
N ALA A 115 5.94 15.20 2.22
CA ALA A 115 5.70 14.32 1.09
C ALA A 115 7.04 13.97 0.40
N PRO A 116 7.18 12.78 -0.23
CA PRO A 116 8.45 12.33 -0.82
C PRO A 116 8.98 13.32 -1.87
N GLU A 117 8.12 13.96 -2.66
CA GLU A 117 8.49 14.96 -3.67
C GLU A 117 9.07 16.26 -3.07
N GLN A 118 8.93 16.49 -1.77
CA GLN A 118 9.57 17.61 -1.10
C GLN A 118 11.01 17.28 -0.71
N LEU A 119 11.29 16.03 -0.39
CA LEU A 119 12.58 15.56 0.09
C LEU A 119 13.66 15.48 -1.00
N VAL A 120 13.27 15.51 -2.28
CA VAL A 120 14.25 15.56 -3.38
C VAL A 120 14.80 16.96 -3.65
N LYS A 121 14.26 18.01 -2.99
CA LYS A 121 14.69 19.39 -3.16
C LYS A 121 15.94 19.67 -2.32
N ASP A 122 16.98 20.21 -2.94
CA ASP A 122 18.27 20.46 -2.28
C ASP A 122 18.15 21.41 -1.09
N ASP A 123 17.36 22.48 -1.22
CA ASP A 123 17.14 23.45 -0.15
C ASP A 123 16.45 22.85 1.07
N VAL A 124 15.55 21.89 0.85
CA VAL A 124 14.86 21.13 1.92
C VAL A 124 15.86 20.21 2.62
N LEU A 125 16.65 19.45 1.84
CA LEU A 125 17.65 18.55 2.40
C LEU A 125 18.74 19.26 3.20
N GLU A 126 19.23 20.42 2.73
CA GLU A 126 20.21 21.23 3.45
C GLU A 126 19.67 21.68 4.80
N ARG A 127 18.43 22.22 4.84
CA ARG A 127 17.78 22.66 6.09
C ARG A 127 17.57 21.52 7.08
N LEU A 128 17.12 20.35 6.61
CA LEU A 128 16.94 19.18 7.45
C LEU A 128 18.28 18.67 8.00
N ARG A 129 19.31 18.60 7.15
CA ARG A 129 20.64 18.19 7.58
C ARG A 129 21.21 19.13 8.65
N ASP A 130 21.05 20.44 8.48
CA ASP A 130 21.54 21.45 9.42
C ASP A 130 20.77 21.39 10.75
N ALA A 131 19.50 20.99 10.73
CA ALA A 131 18.69 20.75 11.92
C ALA A 131 19.05 19.46 12.69
N GLY A 132 19.80 18.52 12.07
CA GLY A 132 20.24 17.28 12.71
C GLY A 132 19.15 16.21 12.77
N VAL A 133 18.99 15.46 11.67
CA VAL A 133 18.00 14.37 11.58
C VAL A 133 18.45 13.15 12.38
N ALA A 134 17.64 12.73 13.34
CA ALA A 134 17.90 11.59 14.20
C ALA A 134 17.23 10.30 13.69
N LEU A 135 16.13 10.41 12.91
CA LEU A 135 15.37 9.31 12.36
C LEU A 135 14.68 9.74 11.06
N VAL A 136 14.71 8.88 10.04
CA VAL A 136 13.82 8.97 8.86
C VAL A 136 12.78 7.86 8.96
N ALA A 137 11.53 8.21 9.20
CA ALA A 137 10.40 7.30 9.20
C ALA A 137 9.68 7.37 7.85
N VAL A 138 9.59 6.27 7.14
CA VAL A 138 8.90 6.15 5.85
C VAL A 138 7.57 5.43 6.10
N ASP A 139 6.49 6.20 6.13
CA ASP A 139 5.14 5.66 6.26
C ASP A 139 4.62 5.19 4.90
N GLU A 140 3.73 4.19 4.90
CA GLU A 140 3.25 3.49 3.71
C GLU A 140 4.41 3.05 2.79
N ALA A 141 5.46 2.47 3.39
CA ALA A 141 6.70 2.10 2.70
C ALA A 141 6.48 1.15 1.51
N HIS A 142 5.34 0.44 1.45
CA HIS A 142 4.97 -0.36 0.28
C HIS A 142 4.87 0.47 -1.02
N CYS A 143 4.70 1.79 -0.91
CA CYS A 143 4.67 2.70 -2.07
C CYS A 143 6.01 2.75 -2.83
N ILE A 144 7.13 2.32 -2.22
CA ILE A 144 8.43 2.26 -2.91
C ILE A 144 8.52 1.06 -3.85
N SER A 145 7.75 0.01 -3.57
CA SER A 145 7.81 -1.25 -4.30
C SER A 145 6.90 -1.22 -5.53
N SER A 146 7.45 -1.55 -6.68
CA SER A 146 6.65 -1.80 -7.88
C SER A 146 5.76 -3.04 -7.74
N TRP A 147 6.04 -3.88 -6.75
CA TRP A 147 5.24 -5.03 -6.34
C TRP A 147 4.17 -4.67 -5.30
N GLY A 148 4.20 -3.45 -4.73
CA GLY A 148 3.18 -2.89 -3.85
C GLY A 148 1.95 -2.41 -4.65
N HIS A 149 0.79 -2.34 -4.01
CA HIS A 149 -0.47 -1.98 -4.67
C HIS A 149 -0.62 -0.47 -4.98
N ASP A 150 0.19 0.41 -4.38
CA ASP A 150 0.18 1.87 -4.60
C ASP A 150 1.61 2.38 -4.88
N PHE A 151 2.25 1.83 -5.92
CA PHE A 151 3.59 2.25 -6.31
C PHE A 151 3.65 3.73 -6.65
N ARG A 152 4.62 4.45 -6.04
CA ARG A 152 4.87 5.88 -6.25
C ARG A 152 6.33 6.11 -6.60
N PRO A 153 6.62 6.56 -7.83
CA PRO A 153 8.00 6.82 -8.28
C PRO A 153 8.79 7.76 -7.37
N ASP A 154 8.10 8.72 -6.71
CA ASP A 154 8.73 9.70 -5.83
C ASP A 154 9.38 9.05 -4.58
N TYR A 155 8.95 7.83 -4.20
CA TYR A 155 9.58 7.07 -3.11
C TYR A 155 10.94 6.49 -3.47
N LEU A 156 11.25 6.29 -4.76
CA LEU A 156 12.50 5.68 -5.20
C LEU A 156 13.75 6.49 -4.79
N ALA A 157 13.60 7.80 -4.61
CA ALA A 157 14.70 8.67 -4.21
C ALA A 157 15.01 8.60 -2.69
N LEU A 158 14.16 7.98 -1.87
CA LEU A 158 14.27 8.05 -0.40
C LEU A 158 15.53 7.36 0.14
N GLY A 159 16.03 6.32 -0.53
CA GLY A 159 17.30 5.69 -0.15
C GLY A 159 18.48 6.67 -0.26
N GLU A 160 18.57 7.42 -1.36
CA GLU A 160 19.59 8.48 -1.55
C GLU A 160 19.39 9.63 -0.56
N VAL A 161 18.15 10.03 -0.31
CA VAL A 161 17.81 11.06 0.70
C VAL A 161 18.36 10.69 2.07
N ALA A 162 18.21 9.46 2.53
CA ALA A 162 18.73 9.02 3.81
C ALA A 162 20.26 9.16 3.88
N GLU A 163 20.99 8.80 2.80
CA GLU A 163 22.45 9.00 2.73
C GLU A 163 22.83 10.49 2.80
N ARG A 164 22.12 11.35 2.07
CA ARG A 164 22.37 12.82 2.04
C ARG A 164 22.08 13.50 3.38
N LEU A 165 21.17 12.94 4.19
CA LEU A 165 20.86 13.43 5.55
C LEU A 165 21.86 12.95 6.62
N GLY A 166 22.99 12.32 6.24
CA GLY A 166 24.01 11.82 7.15
C GLY A 166 23.73 10.42 7.70
N ARG A 167 22.85 9.70 7.01
CA ARG A 167 22.51 8.29 7.28
C ARG A 167 21.95 8.05 8.70
N PRO A 168 20.91 8.77 9.12
CA PRO A 168 20.17 8.38 10.31
C PRO A 168 19.55 6.99 10.09
N PRO A 169 19.14 6.26 11.16
CA PRO A 169 18.37 5.02 11.00
C PRO A 169 17.11 5.30 10.16
N VAL A 170 16.76 4.31 9.33
CA VAL A 170 15.54 4.33 8.51
C VAL A 170 14.52 3.40 9.14
N LEU A 171 13.34 3.93 9.44
CA LEU A 171 12.19 3.15 9.91
C LEU A 171 11.14 3.09 8.80
N ALA A 172 11.00 1.94 8.17
CA ALA A 172 9.96 1.70 7.18
C ALA A 172 8.71 1.08 7.84
N LEU A 173 7.55 1.68 7.61
CA LEU A 173 6.26 1.26 8.17
C LEU A 173 5.28 0.99 7.04
N THR A 174 4.59 -0.14 7.10
CA THR A 174 3.51 -0.45 6.16
C THR A 174 2.46 -1.37 6.80
N ALA A 175 1.25 -1.35 6.25
CA ALA A 175 0.19 -2.27 6.65
C ALA A 175 0.22 -3.58 5.86
N THR A 176 0.83 -3.58 4.68
CA THR A 176 0.87 -4.69 3.74
C THR A 176 2.28 -4.87 3.21
N GLY A 177 2.66 -6.11 3.01
CA GLY A 177 3.98 -6.44 2.45
C GLY A 177 4.21 -7.94 2.45
N SER A 178 3.94 -8.58 1.30
CA SER A 178 4.41 -9.94 1.04
C SER A 178 5.94 -9.99 1.04
N ALA A 179 6.54 -11.17 1.13
CA ALA A 179 8.00 -11.31 1.17
C ALA A 179 8.72 -10.51 0.06
N PRO A 180 8.28 -10.57 -1.21
CA PRO A 180 8.89 -9.78 -2.29
C PRO A 180 8.80 -8.26 -2.07
N VAL A 181 7.68 -7.79 -1.53
CA VAL A 181 7.51 -6.35 -1.21
C VAL A 181 8.45 -5.93 -0.09
N ARG A 182 8.63 -6.78 0.91
CA ARG A 182 9.58 -6.51 2.03
C ARG A 182 11.02 -6.42 1.53
N ASP A 183 11.44 -7.37 0.68
CA ASP A 183 12.78 -7.40 0.10
C ASP A 183 13.03 -6.13 -0.76
N ASP A 184 12.08 -5.75 -1.61
CA ASP A 184 12.16 -4.55 -2.45
C ASP A 184 12.19 -3.25 -1.61
N ILE A 185 11.44 -3.17 -0.49
CA ILE A 185 11.52 -2.03 0.45
C ILE A 185 12.94 -1.93 1.04
N VAL A 186 13.48 -3.03 1.53
CA VAL A 186 14.83 -3.07 2.13
C VAL A 186 15.89 -2.64 1.13
N GLU A 187 15.85 -3.17 -0.10
CA GLU A 187 16.80 -2.85 -1.16
C GLU A 187 16.71 -1.38 -1.58
N ARG A 188 15.50 -0.89 -1.92
CA ARG A 188 15.31 0.46 -2.47
C ARG A 188 15.52 1.58 -1.47
N LEU A 189 15.22 1.34 -0.19
CA LEU A 189 15.57 2.28 0.89
C LEU A 189 17.05 2.20 1.29
N GLY A 190 17.83 1.27 0.73
CA GLY A 190 19.23 1.06 1.10
C GLY A 190 19.40 0.70 2.57
N MET A 191 18.47 -0.06 3.15
CA MET A 191 18.50 -0.44 4.56
C MET A 191 19.66 -1.39 4.84
N ARG A 192 20.33 -1.19 5.99
CA ARG A 192 21.56 -1.92 6.37
C ARG A 192 21.26 -2.85 7.54
N ASP A 193 21.29 -4.16 7.32
CA ASP A 193 20.99 -5.18 8.33
C ASP A 193 19.73 -4.82 9.17
N PRO A 194 18.59 -4.58 8.52
CA PRO A 194 17.42 -4.07 9.21
C PRO A 194 16.85 -5.09 10.20
N PHE A 195 16.27 -4.57 11.29
CA PHE A 195 15.34 -5.36 12.09
C PHE A 195 14.02 -5.48 11.31
N VAL A 196 13.63 -6.68 10.92
CA VAL A 196 12.38 -6.90 10.18
C VAL A 196 11.36 -7.54 11.11
N LEU A 197 10.25 -6.85 11.31
CA LEU A 197 9.05 -7.35 11.97
C LEU A 197 7.92 -7.45 10.94
N ALA A 198 7.43 -8.65 10.70
CA ALA A 198 6.24 -8.90 9.90
C ALA A 198 5.35 -9.84 10.70
N SER A 199 4.31 -9.32 11.33
CA SER A 199 3.47 -10.10 12.23
C SER A 199 2.09 -9.48 12.42
N GLY A 200 1.19 -10.32 12.95
CA GLY A 200 -0.12 -9.87 13.38
C GLY A 200 -1.09 -9.60 12.25
N PHE A 201 -0.92 -10.23 11.10
CA PHE A 201 -1.86 -10.12 9.98
C PHE A 201 -3.22 -10.73 10.29
N ASP A 202 -3.34 -11.58 11.32
CA ASP A 202 -4.63 -12.16 11.67
C ASP A 202 -5.57 -11.13 12.29
N ARG A 203 -6.77 -11.07 11.74
CA ARG A 203 -7.88 -10.23 12.19
C ARG A 203 -9.08 -11.13 12.54
N PRO A 204 -9.02 -11.90 13.65
CA PRO A 204 -10.01 -12.94 13.97
C PRO A 204 -11.43 -12.38 14.16
N GLY A 205 -11.58 -11.10 14.52
CA GLY A 205 -12.86 -10.41 14.65
C GLY A 205 -13.59 -10.13 13.33
N ILE A 206 -12.90 -10.21 12.17
CA ILE A 206 -13.51 -9.96 10.87
C ILE A 206 -13.97 -11.28 10.25
N ARG A 207 -15.29 -11.46 10.04
CA ARG A 207 -15.84 -12.58 9.27
C ARG A 207 -15.59 -12.35 7.78
N LEU A 208 -15.01 -13.33 7.10
CA LEU A 208 -14.77 -13.27 5.65
C LEU A 208 -15.84 -14.06 4.91
N GLU A 209 -16.42 -13.45 3.87
CA GLU A 209 -17.44 -14.05 3.04
C GLU A 209 -17.22 -13.70 1.56
N VAL A 210 -17.45 -14.66 0.68
CA VAL A 210 -17.38 -14.45 -0.76
C VAL A 210 -18.66 -14.99 -1.42
N VAL A 211 -19.30 -14.13 -2.23
CA VAL A 211 -20.54 -14.45 -2.92
C VAL A 211 -20.31 -14.34 -4.42
N ARG A 212 -20.47 -15.48 -5.12
CA ARG A 212 -20.36 -15.55 -6.58
C ARG A 212 -21.72 -15.33 -7.22
N HIS A 213 -21.73 -14.53 -8.29
CA HIS A 213 -22.93 -14.26 -9.11
C HIS A 213 -22.69 -14.65 -10.56
N ALA A 214 -23.80 -14.94 -11.28
CA ALA A 214 -23.76 -15.20 -12.71
C ALA A 214 -23.93 -13.91 -13.52
N GLU A 215 -24.83 -13.01 -13.08
CA GLU A 215 -25.22 -11.81 -13.83
C GLU A 215 -24.93 -10.53 -13.04
N ASP A 216 -24.61 -9.45 -13.78
CA ASP A 216 -24.31 -8.14 -13.17
C ASP A 216 -25.48 -7.54 -12.39
N ALA A 217 -26.68 -7.67 -12.95
CA ALA A 217 -27.89 -7.17 -12.30
C ALA A 217 -28.21 -7.92 -10.99
N GLU A 218 -27.97 -9.23 -10.96
CA GLU A 218 -28.09 -10.06 -9.75
C GLU A 218 -27.08 -9.63 -8.69
N LYS A 219 -25.79 -9.48 -9.06
CA LYS A 219 -24.74 -9.00 -8.18
C LYS A 219 -25.09 -7.66 -7.58
N ARG A 220 -25.48 -6.69 -8.42
CA ARG A 220 -25.85 -5.35 -8.00
C ARG A 220 -27.01 -5.36 -7.00
N GLN A 221 -28.06 -6.12 -7.29
CA GLN A 221 -29.21 -6.24 -6.41
C GLN A 221 -28.84 -6.89 -5.07
N ALA A 222 -28.04 -7.95 -5.10
CA ALA A 222 -27.58 -8.66 -3.89
C ALA A 222 -26.74 -7.74 -2.98
N VAL A 223 -25.85 -6.93 -3.54
CA VAL A 223 -25.07 -5.94 -2.76
C VAL A 223 -25.98 -4.91 -2.11
N VAL A 224 -26.95 -4.35 -2.85
CA VAL A 224 -27.89 -3.36 -2.32
C VAL A 224 -28.77 -3.96 -1.22
N ASP A 225 -29.29 -5.17 -1.43
CA ASP A 225 -30.14 -5.86 -0.45
C ASP A 225 -29.36 -6.18 0.81
N GLN A 226 -28.13 -6.73 0.69
CA GLN A 226 -27.28 -7.01 1.84
C GLN A 226 -27.00 -5.73 2.64
N VAL A 227 -26.48 -4.68 1.98
CA VAL A 227 -26.08 -3.45 2.67
C VAL A 227 -27.28 -2.71 3.30
N ALA A 228 -28.47 -2.83 2.70
CA ALA A 228 -29.68 -2.25 3.27
C ALA A 228 -30.09 -2.92 4.61
N GLU A 229 -29.79 -4.21 4.78
CA GLU A 229 -30.11 -4.99 5.99
C GLU A 229 -29.03 -4.92 7.08
N LEU A 230 -27.81 -4.43 6.76
CA LEU A 230 -26.72 -4.33 7.72
C LEU A 230 -26.92 -3.18 8.71
N ASP A 231 -26.72 -3.46 10.00
CA ASP A 231 -26.75 -2.45 11.05
C ASP A 231 -25.34 -1.95 11.37
N GLY A 232 -25.12 -0.65 11.20
CA GLY A 232 -23.86 0.02 11.55
C GLY A 232 -23.13 0.63 10.36
N PRO A 233 -22.00 1.33 10.66
CA PRO A 233 -21.20 2.00 9.66
C PRO A 233 -20.61 1.00 8.65
N THR A 234 -20.84 1.27 7.37
CA THR A 234 -20.48 0.36 6.27
C THR A 234 -19.70 1.09 5.18
N VAL A 235 -18.66 0.47 4.65
CA VAL A 235 -17.94 0.94 3.47
C VAL A 235 -18.20 -0.04 2.33
N VAL A 236 -18.66 0.50 1.18
CA VAL A 236 -18.88 -0.29 -0.04
C VAL A 236 -17.85 0.12 -1.09
N TYR A 237 -16.99 -0.82 -1.50
CA TYR A 237 -15.98 -0.55 -2.52
C TYR A 237 -16.46 -0.93 -3.90
N VAL A 238 -16.27 -0.02 -4.85
CA VAL A 238 -16.63 -0.16 -6.27
C VAL A 238 -15.48 0.27 -7.18
N ALA A 239 -15.44 -0.27 -8.41
CA ALA A 239 -14.35 -0.01 -9.35
C ALA A 239 -14.41 1.37 -10.02
N THR A 240 -15.59 1.96 -10.20
CA THR A 240 -15.76 3.16 -11.01
C THR A 240 -16.44 4.30 -10.25
N ARG A 241 -16.13 5.55 -10.64
CA ARG A 241 -16.79 6.75 -10.10
C ARG A 241 -18.30 6.76 -10.33
N ALA A 242 -18.77 6.28 -11.47
CA ALA A 242 -20.18 6.19 -11.77
C ALA A 242 -20.90 5.22 -10.81
N ALA A 243 -20.31 4.05 -10.55
CA ALA A 243 -20.85 3.08 -9.63
C ALA A 243 -20.98 3.63 -8.20
N THR A 244 -20.09 4.55 -7.74
CA THR A 244 -20.25 5.15 -6.41
C THR A 244 -21.58 5.85 -6.25
N THR A 245 -21.98 6.63 -7.24
CA THR A 245 -23.27 7.34 -7.23
C THR A 245 -24.45 6.39 -7.39
N GLU A 246 -24.37 5.44 -8.33
CA GLU A 246 -25.45 4.48 -8.60
C GLU A 246 -25.80 3.62 -7.38
N TYR A 247 -24.79 3.08 -6.67
CA TYR A 247 -25.01 2.30 -5.45
C TYR A 247 -25.46 3.18 -4.28
N ALA A 248 -24.91 4.40 -4.13
CA ALA A 248 -25.32 5.32 -3.08
C ALA A 248 -26.81 5.73 -3.24
N ASP A 249 -27.26 6.05 -4.46
CA ASP A 249 -28.65 6.37 -4.75
C ASP A 249 -29.58 5.17 -4.50
N ALA A 250 -29.17 3.98 -4.90
CA ALA A 250 -29.94 2.74 -4.66
C ALA A 250 -30.09 2.44 -3.15
N LEU A 251 -29.04 2.63 -2.38
CA LEU A 251 -29.06 2.46 -0.92
C LEU A 251 -29.87 3.55 -0.22
N ALA A 252 -29.79 4.80 -0.69
CA ALA A 252 -30.62 5.90 -0.21
C ALA A 252 -32.12 5.61 -0.44
N ALA A 253 -32.49 5.03 -1.59
CA ALA A 253 -33.85 4.60 -1.87
C ALA A 253 -34.34 3.47 -0.93
N ARG A 254 -33.42 2.74 -0.28
CA ARG A 254 -33.70 1.74 0.75
C ARG A 254 -33.67 2.32 2.18
N GLY A 255 -33.51 3.65 2.32
CA GLY A 255 -33.55 4.35 3.61
C GLY A 255 -32.20 4.43 4.34
N ARG A 256 -31.07 4.03 3.70
CA ARG A 256 -29.72 4.22 4.26
C ARG A 256 -29.22 5.63 3.98
N ARG A 257 -28.52 6.24 4.93
CA ARG A 257 -27.82 7.52 4.73
C ARG A 257 -26.50 7.23 4.00
N ALA A 258 -26.60 6.96 2.68
CA ALA A 258 -25.49 6.59 1.84
C ALA A 258 -24.95 7.79 1.04
N GLN A 259 -23.61 7.89 0.93
CA GLN A 259 -22.95 8.97 0.17
C GLN A 259 -21.85 8.39 -0.72
N PRO A 260 -21.68 8.90 -1.95
CA PRO A 260 -20.59 8.53 -2.84
C PRO A 260 -19.29 9.21 -2.41
N TYR A 261 -18.15 8.53 -2.64
CA TYR A 261 -16.81 9.09 -2.41
C TYR A 261 -15.81 8.65 -3.49
N HIS A 262 -15.19 9.61 -4.17
CA HIS A 262 -14.16 9.33 -5.17
C HIS A 262 -13.24 10.54 -5.41
N ALA A 263 -12.03 10.31 -5.94
CA ALA A 263 -11.03 11.35 -6.19
C ALA A 263 -11.49 12.47 -7.16
N GLY A 264 -12.55 12.25 -7.95
CA GLY A 264 -13.11 13.26 -8.85
C GLY A 264 -14.06 14.27 -8.19
N MET A 265 -14.39 14.09 -6.90
CA MET A 265 -15.21 15.05 -6.15
C MET A 265 -14.37 16.27 -5.73
N ARG A 266 -15.02 17.40 -5.49
CA ARG A 266 -14.38 18.59 -4.92
C ARG A 266 -13.90 18.29 -3.50
N VAL A 267 -12.80 18.93 -3.09
CA VAL A 267 -12.20 18.72 -1.75
C VAL A 267 -13.25 18.89 -0.64
N ALA A 268 -14.01 19.98 -0.67
CA ALA A 268 -15.04 20.25 0.34
C ALA A 268 -16.18 19.19 0.37
N GLU A 269 -16.50 18.57 -0.76
CA GLU A 269 -17.48 17.47 -0.80
C GLU A 269 -16.93 16.21 -0.16
N ARG A 270 -15.66 15.89 -0.43
CA ARG A 270 -14.98 14.75 0.19
C ARG A 270 -14.85 14.93 1.71
N GLU A 271 -14.47 16.13 2.15
CA GLU A 271 -14.39 16.46 3.57
C GLU A 271 -15.75 16.34 4.26
N ALA A 272 -16.83 16.82 3.63
CA ALA A 272 -18.18 16.70 4.19
C ALA A 272 -18.62 15.24 4.33
N VAL A 273 -18.35 14.38 3.35
CA VAL A 273 -18.67 12.94 3.44
C VAL A 273 -17.82 12.26 4.51
N HIS A 274 -16.54 12.58 4.56
CA HIS A 274 -15.61 12.02 5.55
C HIS A 274 -16.04 12.38 6.99
N THR A 275 -16.24 13.67 7.26
CA THR A 275 -16.70 14.16 8.57
C THR A 275 -18.07 13.56 8.93
N GLY A 276 -19.04 13.57 7.99
CA GLY A 276 -20.35 12.97 8.23
C GLY A 276 -20.30 11.47 8.53
N PHE A 277 -19.34 10.74 7.95
CA PHE A 277 -19.13 9.33 8.28
C PHE A 277 -18.51 9.14 9.67
N LEU A 278 -17.54 9.97 10.04
CA LEU A 278 -16.94 9.95 11.38
C LEU A 278 -17.98 10.28 12.47
N ASP A 279 -18.79 11.31 12.26
CA ASP A 279 -19.79 11.80 13.20
C ASP A 279 -21.05 10.91 13.25
N GLY A 280 -21.21 9.96 12.31
CA GLY A 280 -22.36 9.09 12.24
C GLY A 280 -23.58 9.69 11.51
N ASP A 281 -23.42 10.80 10.81
CA ASP A 281 -24.46 11.38 9.93
C ASP A 281 -24.60 10.62 8.61
N VAL A 282 -23.57 9.91 8.20
CA VAL A 282 -23.52 9.00 7.06
C VAL A 282 -23.33 7.58 7.56
N ASP A 283 -24.24 6.67 7.19
CA ASP A 283 -24.15 5.25 7.56
C ASP A 283 -23.31 4.43 6.61
N VAL A 284 -23.38 4.79 5.32
CA VAL A 284 -22.74 4.04 4.24
C VAL A 284 -21.94 4.96 3.34
N VAL A 285 -20.68 4.68 3.20
CA VAL A 285 -19.85 5.34 2.17
C VAL A 285 -19.65 4.36 1.01
N VAL A 286 -20.11 4.75 -0.18
CA VAL A 286 -19.85 3.99 -1.41
C VAL A 286 -18.66 4.63 -2.12
N ALA A 287 -17.55 3.91 -2.20
CA ALA A 287 -16.28 4.52 -2.58
C ALA A 287 -15.49 3.73 -3.61
N THR A 288 -14.63 4.43 -4.36
CA THR A 288 -13.47 3.82 -5.00
C THR A 288 -12.34 3.67 -3.98
N SER A 289 -11.20 3.09 -4.38
CA SER A 289 -9.98 3.01 -3.55
C SER A 289 -9.50 4.39 -3.00
N ALA A 290 -10.06 5.50 -3.49
CA ALA A 290 -9.79 6.85 -2.96
C ALA A 290 -10.28 7.05 -1.50
N PHE A 291 -11.25 6.27 -1.04
CA PHE A 291 -11.66 6.22 0.37
C PHE A 291 -10.82 5.15 1.07
N GLY A 292 -9.55 5.43 1.21
CA GLY A 292 -8.56 4.49 1.64
C GLY A 292 -7.72 5.01 2.79
N MET A 293 -6.59 5.59 2.50
CA MET A 293 -5.64 6.08 3.50
C MET A 293 -6.24 7.23 4.33
N GLY A 294 -5.97 7.25 5.63
CA GLY A 294 -6.38 8.33 6.53
C GLY A 294 -7.77 8.19 7.17
N ILE A 295 -8.51 7.10 6.94
CA ILE A 295 -9.81 6.90 7.61
C ILE A 295 -9.61 6.10 8.89
N ASP A 296 -9.79 6.77 10.01
CA ASP A 296 -9.66 6.17 11.35
C ASP A 296 -10.99 6.23 12.13
N LYS A 297 -12.00 5.51 11.61
CA LYS A 297 -13.27 5.27 12.33
C LYS A 297 -13.20 3.88 12.96
N PRO A 298 -13.19 3.78 14.31
CA PRO A 298 -12.97 2.50 14.99
C PRO A 298 -14.13 1.52 14.84
N ASP A 299 -15.36 2.02 14.75
CA ASP A 299 -16.61 1.28 14.77
C ASP A 299 -17.17 0.90 13.39
N VAL A 300 -16.35 0.88 12.33
CA VAL A 300 -16.79 0.33 11.04
C VAL A 300 -17.15 -1.13 11.23
N ARG A 301 -18.40 -1.50 10.91
CA ARG A 301 -18.90 -2.88 11.09
C ARG A 301 -18.73 -3.73 9.86
N TYR A 302 -18.90 -3.15 8.69
CA TYR A 302 -18.90 -3.92 7.46
C TYR A 302 -18.09 -3.25 6.35
N VAL A 303 -17.34 -4.08 5.62
CA VAL A 303 -16.71 -3.72 4.35
C VAL A 303 -17.27 -4.64 3.28
N VAL A 304 -17.92 -4.07 2.27
CA VAL A 304 -18.53 -4.81 1.17
C VAL A 304 -17.86 -4.44 -0.13
N HIS A 305 -17.30 -5.41 -0.83
CA HIS A 305 -16.75 -5.22 -2.16
C HIS A 305 -17.81 -5.58 -3.19
N ALA A 306 -18.35 -4.60 -3.88
CA ALA A 306 -19.27 -4.81 -5.03
C ALA A 306 -18.50 -5.15 -6.31
N ASP A 307 -17.20 -4.82 -6.34
CA ASP A 307 -16.27 -5.18 -7.41
C ASP A 307 -14.99 -5.76 -6.81
N VAL A 308 -14.32 -6.63 -7.59
CA VAL A 308 -13.07 -7.26 -7.17
C VAL A 308 -11.99 -6.20 -6.96
N PRO A 309 -11.27 -6.18 -5.81
CA PRO A 309 -10.08 -5.36 -5.61
C PRO A 309 -8.96 -5.70 -6.60
N GLU A 310 -8.00 -4.81 -6.75
CA GLU A 310 -6.87 -4.98 -7.69
C GLU A 310 -5.82 -5.99 -7.22
N SER A 311 -5.75 -6.24 -5.91
CA SER A 311 -4.79 -7.18 -5.31
C SER A 311 -5.26 -7.68 -3.94
N ILE A 312 -4.62 -8.72 -3.42
CA ILE A 312 -4.78 -9.20 -2.04
C ILE A 312 -4.39 -8.09 -1.04
N ASP A 313 -3.32 -7.33 -1.34
CA ASP A 313 -2.87 -6.24 -0.48
C ASP A 313 -3.94 -5.15 -0.35
N ALA A 314 -4.52 -4.70 -1.48
CA ALA A 314 -5.62 -3.75 -1.48
C ALA A 314 -6.84 -4.30 -0.72
N TYR A 315 -7.23 -5.54 -1.00
CA TYR A 315 -8.32 -6.20 -0.29
C TYR A 315 -8.09 -6.23 1.23
N TYR A 316 -6.90 -6.66 1.66
CA TYR A 316 -6.54 -6.74 3.08
C TYR A 316 -6.56 -5.36 3.75
N GLN A 317 -6.02 -4.34 3.09
CA GLN A 317 -6.03 -2.96 3.60
C GLN A 317 -7.46 -2.42 3.73
N GLU A 318 -8.33 -2.72 2.77
CA GLU A 318 -9.73 -2.29 2.74
C GLU A 318 -10.56 -2.98 3.82
N ILE A 319 -10.48 -4.31 3.95
CA ILE A 319 -11.18 -5.04 5.01
C ILE A 319 -10.64 -4.71 6.41
N GLY A 320 -9.36 -4.36 6.52
CA GLY A 320 -8.70 -3.95 7.76
C GLY A 320 -9.27 -2.67 8.39
N ARG A 321 -10.20 -1.97 7.71
CA ARG A 321 -10.94 -0.83 8.27
C ARG A 321 -12.02 -1.26 9.24
N ALA A 322 -12.55 -2.47 9.07
CA ALA A 322 -13.60 -3.00 9.93
C ALA A 322 -13.05 -3.49 11.28
N GLY A 323 -13.83 -3.32 12.35
CA GLY A 323 -13.58 -3.90 13.66
C GLY A 323 -12.28 -3.45 14.34
N ARG A 324 -11.90 -2.17 14.23
CA ARG A 324 -10.71 -1.64 14.92
C ARG A 324 -10.89 -1.52 16.42
N ASP A 325 -12.11 -1.46 16.87
CA ASP A 325 -12.52 -1.47 18.28
C ASP A 325 -12.57 -2.88 18.90
N ALA A 326 -12.11 -3.89 18.16
CA ALA A 326 -12.13 -5.31 18.52
C ALA A 326 -13.54 -5.94 18.59
N GLU A 327 -14.60 -5.21 18.26
CA GLU A 327 -15.94 -5.78 18.14
C GLU A 327 -16.09 -6.57 16.82
N PRO A 328 -17.00 -7.55 16.78
CA PRO A 328 -17.23 -8.36 15.57
C PRO A 328 -17.56 -7.50 14.34
N ALA A 329 -16.94 -7.84 13.24
CA ALA A 329 -17.09 -7.14 11.97
C ALA A 329 -17.18 -8.13 10.80
N GLY A 330 -17.65 -7.66 9.63
CA GLY A 330 -17.79 -8.49 8.44
C GLY A 330 -17.14 -7.88 7.21
N ALA A 331 -16.58 -8.73 6.36
CA ALA A 331 -16.09 -8.37 5.05
C ALA A 331 -16.67 -9.33 4.01
N THR A 332 -17.42 -8.79 3.04
CA THR A 332 -18.04 -9.57 1.96
C THR A 332 -17.52 -9.13 0.61
N LEU A 333 -17.09 -10.08 -0.21
CA LEU A 333 -16.71 -9.87 -1.60
C LEU A 333 -17.79 -10.44 -2.53
N HIS A 334 -18.44 -9.58 -3.30
CA HIS A 334 -19.33 -10.00 -4.40
C HIS A 334 -18.58 -9.97 -5.71
N TYR A 335 -18.61 -11.06 -6.47
CA TYR A 335 -17.89 -11.12 -7.73
C TYR A 335 -18.59 -11.96 -8.79
N ARG A 336 -18.24 -11.71 -10.04
CA ARG A 336 -18.48 -12.57 -11.20
C ARG A 336 -17.13 -12.96 -11.80
N ALA A 337 -17.10 -14.07 -12.53
CA ALA A 337 -15.88 -14.50 -13.21
C ALA A 337 -15.34 -13.44 -14.20
N GLU A 338 -16.24 -12.67 -14.84
CA GLU A 338 -15.93 -11.63 -15.81
C GLU A 338 -15.29 -10.38 -15.17
N ASP A 339 -15.53 -10.13 -13.88
CA ASP A 339 -15.01 -8.96 -13.18
C ASP A 339 -13.48 -8.98 -13.10
N PHE A 340 -12.86 -10.16 -13.08
CA PHE A 340 -11.41 -10.32 -13.16
C PHE A 340 -10.85 -9.85 -14.53
N GLY A 341 -11.55 -10.16 -15.63
CA GLY A 341 -11.17 -9.70 -16.96
C GLY A 341 -11.25 -8.19 -17.12
N LEU A 342 -12.20 -7.53 -16.44
CA LEU A 342 -12.34 -6.08 -16.44
C LEU A 342 -11.13 -5.42 -15.74
N ARG A 343 -10.64 -6.02 -14.65
CA ARG A 343 -9.43 -5.55 -13.96
C ARG A 343 -8.18 -5.64 -14.84
N THR A 344 -7.98 -6.76 -15.54
CA THR A 344 -6.88 -6.92 -16.51
C THR A 344 -6.94 -5.84 -17.60
N PHE A 345 -8.13 -5.51 -18.11
CA PHE A 345 -8.29 -4.43 -19.09
C PHE A 345 -7.90 -3.05 -18.54
N PHE A 346 -8.20 -2.73 -17.30
CA PHE A 346 -7.78 -1.46 -16.67
C PHE A 346 -6.28 -1.39 -16.43
N ALA A 347 -5.63 -2.52 -16.17
CA ALA A 347 -4.19 -2.62 -15.95
C ALA A 347 -3.37 -2.39 -17.24
N SER A 348 -3.88 -2.77 -18.42
CA SER A 348 -3.17 -2.77 -19.72
C SER A 348 -2.98 -1.39 -20.39
N GLY A 349 -3.03 -0.30 -19.67
CA GLY A 349 -3.07 1.07 -20.19
C GLY A 349 -1.74 1.69 -20.67
N SER A 350 -0.88 1.00 -21.40
CA SER A 350 0.40 1.53 -21.88
C SER A 350 0.24 2.74 -22.83
N PRO A 351 1.12 3.76 -22.73
CA PRO A 351 1.11 4.88 -23.67
C PRO A 351 1.53 4.42 -25.07
N ARG A 352 0.98 5.07 -26.10
CA ARG A 352 1.33 4.74 -27.49
C ARG A 352 2.83 5.02 -27.74
N PRO A 353 3.57 4.12 -28.42
CA PRO A 353 5.00 4.32 -28.70
C PRO A 353 5.31 5.65 -29.41
N THR A 354 4.38 6.13 -30.27
CA THR A 354 4.52 7.43 -30.93
C THR A 354 4.49 8.61 -29.95
N SER A 355 3.67 8.54 -28.91
CA SER A 355 3.61 9.58 -27.88
C SER A 355 4.86 9.55 -26.98
N VAL A 356 5.37 8.35 -26.68
CA VAL A 356 6.62 8.17 -25.91
C VAL A 356 7.80 8.78 -26.67
N ARG A 357 7.94 8.49 -27.97
CA ARG A 357 8.99 9.09 -28.83
C ARG A 357 8.86 10.62 -28.85
N ALA A 358 7.66 11.14 -29.08
CA ALA A 358 7.44 12.59 -29.17
C ALA A 358 7.84 13.31 -27.87
N VAL A 359 7.53 12.75 -26.71
CA VAL A 359 7.95 13.31 -25.41
C VAL A 359 9.46 13.19 -25.22
N PHE A 360 10.06 12.06 -25.52
CA PHE A 360 11.51 11.88 -25.40
C PHE A 360 12.29 12.83 -26.31
N ASP A 361 11.86 13.01 -27.57
CA ASP A 361 12.51 13.91 -28.53
C ASP A 361 12.35 15.39 -28.15
N ALA A 362 11.27 15.75 -27.45
CA ALA A 362 11.05 17.10 -26.94
C ALA A 362 11.99 17.46 -25.78
N VAL A 363 12.57 16.48 -25.07
CA VAL A 363 13.56 16.72 -24.01
C VAL A 363 14.95 16.92 -24.65
N PRO A 364 15.64 18.06 -24.40
CA PRO A 364 16.95 18.31 -24.98
C PRO A 364 17.98 17.25 -24.57
N ALA A 365 18.95 16.99 -25.47
CA ALA A 365 20.00 16.00 -25.16
C ALA A 365 20.91 16.42 -24.00
N THR A 366 21.02 17.72 -23.76
CA THR A 366 21.75 18.31 -22.63
C THR A 366 20.89 19.41 -21.98
N GLY A 367 20.86 19.45 -20.65
CA GLY A 367 20.01 20.37 -19.89
C GLY A 367 18.61 19.81 -19.66
N SER A 368 17.70 20.68 -19.23
CA SER A 368 16.34 20.33 -18.84
C SER A 368 15.28 21.16 -19.57
N ILE A 369 14.03 20.71 -19.53
CA ILE A 369 12.85 21.42 -20.04
C ILE A 369 11.75 21.45 -18.97
N ALA A 370 11.12 22.60 -18.77
CA ALA A 370 10.00 22.69 -17.83
C ALA A 370 8.82 21.79 -18.29
N ARG A 371 8.15 21.13 -17.36
CA ARG A 371 6.98 20.25 -17.67
C ARG A 371 5.91 20.94 -18.51
N SER A 372 5.65 22.23 -18.26
CA SER A 372 4.67 23.01 -19.02
C SER A 372 5.09 23.20 -20.47
N ALA A 373 6.35 23.47 -20.73
CA ALA A 373 6.92 23.63 -22.08
C ALA A 373 7.02 22.29 -22.84
N LEU A 374 7.23 21.18 -22.11
CA LEU A 374 7.32 19.85 -22.70
C LEU A 374 6.02 19.43 -23.42
N VAL A 375 4.86 19.78 -22.86
CA VAL A 375 3.55 19.48 -23.49
C VAL A 375 3.43 20.14 -24.86
N GLU A 376 3.83 21.40 -24.96
CA GLU A 376 3.80 22.17 -26.21
C GLU A 376 4.84 21.63 -27.19
N ALA A 377 6.08 21.40 -26.74
CA ALA A 377 7.17 20.90 -27.56
C ALA A 377 6.88 19.49 -28.14
N ALA A 378 6.22 18.62 -27.39
CA ALA A 378 5.81 17.30 -27.85
C ALA A 378 4.61 17.31 -28.81
N GLY A 379 3.87 18.43 -28.92
CA GLY A 379 2.69 18.55 -29.76
C GLY A 379 1.54 17.63 -29.36
N LEU A 380 1.42 17.30 -28.06
CA LEU A 380 0.44 16.37 -27.51
C LEU A 380 -0.52 17.10 -26.55
N SER A 381 -1.67 16.46 -26.27
CA SER A 381 -2.51 16.93 -25.16
C SER A 381 -1.79 16.72 -23.82
N ALA A 382 -2.06 17.60 -22.83
CA ALA A 382 -1.45 17.50 -21.50
C ALA A 382 -1.62 16.11 -20.86
N ARG A 383 -2.78 15.47 -21.04
CA ARG A 383 -3.06 14.11 -20.56
C ARG A 383 -2.17 13.06 -21.25
N THR A 384 -2.00 13.17 -22.58
CA THR A 384 -1.20 12.20 -23.36
C THR A 384 0.28 12.37 -23.06
N ALA A 385 0.76 13.64 -23.03
CA ALA A 385 2.14 13.96 -22.69
C ALA A 385 2.49 13.52 -21.26
N GLY A 386 1.61 13.78 -20.28
CA GLY A 386 1.81 13.35 -18.90
C GLY A 386 1.90 11.83 -18.74
N ARG A 387 1.05 11.05 -19.45
CA ARG A 387 1.15 9.57 -19.44
C ARG A 387 2.45 9.06 -20.05
N ALA A 388 2.87 9.65 -21.16
CA ALA A 388 4.12 9.26 -21.82
C ALA A 388 5.34 9.67 -20.99
N LEU A 389 5.32 10.84 -20.37
CA LEU A 389 6.36 11.30 -19.46
C LEU A 389 6.50 10.36 -18.25
N ASN A 390 5.41 10.05 -17.56
CA ASN A 390 5.46 9.15 -16.42
C ASN A 390 6.01 7.77 -16.78
N ALA A 391 5.67 7.25 -17.96
CA ALA A 391 6.20 5.98 -18.44
C ALA A 391 7.71 6.05 -18.76
N LEU A 392 8.20 7.18 -19.25
CA LEU A 392 9.62 7.41 -19.50
C LEU A 392 10.43 7.59 -18.20
N LEU A 393 9.84 8.23 -17.20
CA LEU A 393 10.40 8.34 -15.85
C LEU A 393 10.52 6.96 -15.19
N ASP A 394 9.46 6.17 -15.26
CA ASP A 394 9.42 4.80 -14.75
C ASP A 394 10.43 3.86 -15.44
N ALA A 395 10.62 4.04 -16.74
CA ALA A 395 11.62 3.28 -17.52
C ALA A 395 13.07 3.77 -17.33
N GLY A 396 13.29 4.78 -16.47
CA GLY A 396 14.62 5.37 -16.25
C GLY A 396 15.21 6.05 -17.49
N ALA A 397 14.38 6.44 -18.46
CA ALA A 397 14.82 7.15 -19.65
C ALA A 397 14.91 8.67 -19.44
N LEU A 398 14.05 9.19 -18.59
CA LEU A 398 14.03 10.59 -18.17
C LEU A 398 14.05 10.67 -16.65
N ARG A 399 14.44 11.83 -16.13
CA ARG A 399 14.27 12.24 -14.72
C ARG A 399 13.61 13.60 -14.69
N ASP A 400 12.92 13.88 -13.61
CA ASP A 400 12.22 15.14 -13.35
C ASP A 400 12.74 15.75 -12.06
N ASP A 401 13.54 16.78 -12.21
CA ASP A 401 14.22 17.46 -11.13
C ASP A 401 13.63 18.88 -10.92
N VAL A 402 14.16 19.62 -9.96
CA VAL A 402 13.78 21.03 -9.70
C VAL A 402 13.98 21.90 -10.96
N ASP A 403 14.99 21.59 -11.76
CA ASP A 403 15.33 22.31 -12.99
C ASP A 403 14.46 21.86 -14.20
N GLY A 404 13.58 20.88 -14.01
CA GLY A 404 12.70 20.31 -15.03
C GLY A 404 13.11 18.92 -15.49
N VAL A 405 12.45 18.47 -16.57
CA VAL A 405 12.64 17.13 -17.14
C VAL A 405 13.95 17.08 -17.96
N SER A 406 14.80 16.12 -17.68
CA SER A 406 16.08 15.89 -18.37
C SER A 406 16.27 14.42 -18.73
N ARG A 407 17.18 14.13 -19.66
CA ARG A 407 17.55 12.75 -20.01
C ARG A 407 18.49 12.15 -18.97
N VAL A 408 18.29 10.88 -18.65
CA VAL A 408 19.20 10.15 -17.76
C VAL A 408 20.52 9.88 -18.52
N PRO A 409 21.69 10.25 -17.96
CA PRO A 409 22.98 10.14 -18.68
C PRO A 409 23.30 8.72 -19.16
N ASP A 410 23.06 7.71 -18.33
CA ASP A 410 23.29 6.29 -18.63
C ASP A 410 22.05 5.57 -19.18
N GLY A 411 20.97 6.32 -19.41
CA GLY A 411 19.70 5.83 -19.94
C GLY A 411 19.70 5.69 -21.47
N PRO A 412 18.52 5.41 -22.05
CA PRO A 412 18.32 5.34 -23.50
C PRO A 412 18.77 6.63 -24.19
N GLN A 413 19.59 6.49 -25.24
CA GLN A 413 20.20 7.63 -25.95
C GLN A 413 19.34 8.16 -27.13
N ASP A 414 18.34 7.38 -27.55
CA ASP A 414 17.45 7.74 -28.66
C ASP A 414 15.99 7.35 -28.34
N ALA A 415 15.05 7.97 -29.05
CA ALA A 415 13.63 7.79 -28.85
C ALA A 415 13.13 6.35 -29.08
N ASP A 416 13.79 5.59 -29.97
CA ASP A 416 13.42 4.20 -30.24
C ASP A 416 13.85 3.26 -29.12
N ARG A 417 15.02 3.49 -28.52
CA ARG A 417 15.45 2.75 -27.31
C ARG A 417 14.61 3.13 -26.11
N ALA A 418 14.30 4.41 -25.93
CA ALA A 418 13.42 4.88 -24.87
C ALA A 418 12.01 4.28 -25.00
N ALA A 419 11.46 4.21 -26.22
CA ALA A 419 10.16 3.59 -26.45
C ALA A 419 10.18 2.07 -26.21
N ARG A 420 11.28 1.37 -26.52
CA ARG A 420 11.44 -0.06 -26.19
C ARG A 420 11.53 -0.26 -24.68
N ALA A 421 12.41 0.46 -23.98
CA ALA A 421 12.52 0.37 -22.54
C ALA A 421 11.18 0.63 -21.82
N THR A 422 10.42 1.62 -22.31
CA THR A 422 9.07 1.90 -21.82
C THR A 422 8.10 0.75 -22.07
N ALA A 423 8.18 0.12 -23.25
CA ALA A 423 7.32 -1.02 -23.59
C ALA A 423 7.66 -2.27 -22.77
N ASP A 424 8.96 -2.54 -22.56
CA ASP A 424 9.44 -3.66 -21.75
C ASP A 424 8.98 -3.48 -20.28
N ARG A 425 9.12 -2.28 -19.74
CA ARG A 425 8.67 -1.95 -18.39
C ARG A 425 7.15 -2.05 -18.23
N ALA A 426 6.41 -1.62 -19.26
CA ALA A 426 4.96 -1.75 -19.28
C ALA A 426 4.51 -3.22 -19.33
N ALA A 427 5.18 -4.07 -20.12
CA ALA A 427 4.91 -5.50 -20.19
C ALA A 427 5.24 -6.23 -18.86
N GLU A 428 6.29 -5.78 -18.16
CA GLU A 428 6.62 -6.29 -16.83
C GLU A 428 5.51 -5.94 -15.81
N ARG A 429 5.06 -4.68 -15.81
CA ARG A 429 3.93 -4.26 -14.96
C ARG A 429 2.65 -5.03 -15.27
N GLU A 430 2.32 -5.20 -16.54
CA GLU A 430 1.13 -5.95 -16.94
C GLU A 430 1.15 -7.38 -16.39
N ARG A 431 2.31 -8.06 -16.47
CA ARG A 431 2.49 -9.41 -15.88
C ARG A 431 2.29 -9.43 -14.37
N VAL A 432 2.80 -8.40 -13.65
CA VAL A 432 2.61 -8.25 -12.21
C VAL A 432 1.13 -8.08 -11.87
N GLU A 433 0.46 -7.16 -12.55
CA GLU A 433 -0.97 -6.90 -12.34
C GLU A 433 -1.82 -8.14 -12.66
N GLU A 434 -1.53 -8.85 -13.74
CA GLU A 434 -2.19 -10.12 -14.07
C GLU A 434 -2.01 -11.16 -12.96
N SER A 435 -0.79 -11.25 -12.39
CA SER A 435 -0.51 -12.18 -11.30
C SER A 435 -1.26 -11.82 -10.01
N ARG A 436 -1.38 -10.53 -9.68
CA ARG A 436 -2.19 -10.05 -8.55
C ARG A 436 -3.66 -10.38 -8.70
N ILE A 437 -4.19 -10.16 -9.89
CA ILE A 437 -5.58 -10.50 -10.22
C ILE A 437 -5.78 -12.02 -10.12
N ALA A 438 -4.81 -12.82 -10.54
CA ALA A 438 -4.87 -14.27 -10.38
C ALA A 438 -4.91 -14.70 -8.92
N MET A 439 -4.12 -14.07 -8.04
CA MET A 439 -4.15 -14.30 -6.59
C MET A 439 -5.51 -13.91 -5.98
N MET A 440 -6.10 -12.77 -6.37
CA MET A 440 -7.45 -12.40 -5.95
C MET A 440 -8.50 -13.41 -6.40
N ARG A 441 -8.37 -13.96 -7.61
CA ARG A 441 -9.25 -15.03 -8.09
C ARG A 441 -9.11 -16.28 -7.23
N GLN A 442 -7.89 -16.69 -6.86
CA GLN A 442 -7.68 -17.84 -5.99
C GLN A 442 -8.33 -17.63 -4.62
N LEU A 443 -8.16 -16.45 -3.99
CA LEU A 443 -8.87 -16.11 -2.75
C LEU A 443 -10.40 -16.23 -2.91
N ALA A 444 -10.95 -15.73 -4.02
CA ALA A 444 -12.39 -15.76 -4.28
C ALA A 444 -12.93 -17.16 -4.59
N GLU A 445 -12.14 -18.03 -5.19
CA GLU A 445 -12.56 -19.35 -5.67
C GLU A 445 -12.06 -20.52 -4.80
N THR A 446 -11.23 -20.25 -3.77
CA THR A 446 -10.73 -21.31 -2.88
C THR A 446 -11.86 -22.03 -2.15
N THR A 447 -11.74 -23.35 -2.03
CA THR A 447 -12.59 -24.20 -1.18
C THR A 447 -11.98 -24.37 0.22
N GLY A 448 -10.69 -24.04 0.40
CA GLY A 448 -9.98 -24.01 1.67
C GLY A 448 -10.39 -22.82 2.55
N CYS A 449 -9.79 -22.70 3.70
CA CYS A 449 -10.04 -21.57 4.62
C CYS A 449 -9.53 -20.26 4.02
N ARG A 450 -10.41 -19.28 3.80
CA ARG A 450 -10.04 -17.98 3.22
C ARG A 450 -9.02 -17.22 4.07
N ARG A 451 -9.10 -17.35 5.39
CA ARG A 451 -8.15 -16.70 6.28
C ARG A 451 -6.78 -17.35 6.23
N GLN A 452 -6.68 -18.69 6.15
CA GLN A 452 -5.40 -19.37 5.93
C GLN A 452 -4.75 -18.91 4.62
N PHE A 453 -5.54 -18.83 3.54
CA PHE A 453 -5.06 -18.32 2.26
C PHE A 453 -4.53 -16.88 2.38
N LEU A 454 -5.30 -16.00 3.04
CA LEU A 454 -4.93 -14.59 3.19
C LEU A 454 -3.66 -14.41 4.04
N LEU A 455 -3.55 -15.15 5.14
CA LEU A 455 -2.38 -15.11 6.02
C LEU A 455 -1.14 -15.68 5.34
N GLY A 456 -1.29 -16.81 4.63
CA GLY A 456 -0.20 -17.42 3.86
C GLY A 456 0.36 -16.49 2.79
N TYR A 457 -0.48 -15.65 2.15
CA TYR A 457 -0.01 -14.63 1.21
C TYR A 457 0.99 -13.63 1.85
N PHE A 458 0.81 -13.32 3.13
CA PHE A 458 1.71 -12.43 3.87
C PHE A 458 2.86 -13.16 4.59
N GLY A 459 2.93 -14.50 4.48
CA GLY A 459 3.93 -15.33 5.16
C GLY A 459 3.58 -15.62 6.63
N ASP A 460 2.31 -15.46 7.02
CA ASP A 460 1.82 -15.79 8.36
C ASP A 460 1.09 -17.15 8.33
N GLU A 461 1.23 -17.93 9.40
CA GLU A 461 0.67 -19.28 9.45
C GLU A 461 -0.56 -19.36 10.36
N LEU A 462 -1.59 -20.03 9.89
CA LEU A 462 -2.75 -20.41 10.67
C LEU A 462 -2.92 -21.94 10.61
N PRO A 463 -2.48 -22.68 11.66
CA PRO A 463 -2.41 -24.15 11.61
C PRO A 463 -3.75 -24.85 11.39
N GLU A 464 -4.86 -24.23 11.86
CA GLU A 464 -6.20 -24.78 11.73
C GLU A 464 -7.13 -23.82 10.99
N PRO A 465 -8.16 -24.33 10.27
CA PRO A 465 -9.19 -23.46 9.65
C PRO A 465 -9.82 -22.50 10.67
N CYS A 466 -9.97 -21.24 10.29
CA CYS A 466 -10.31 -20.13 11.19
C CYS A 466 -11.68 -20.23 11.90
N GLY A 467 -12.60 -21.07 11.41
CA GLY A 467 -13.96 -21.18 11.92
C GLY A 467 -14.86 -19.94 11.67
N ASN A 468 -14.32 -18.87 11.11
CA ASN A 468 -15.00 -17.57 10.93
C ASN A 468 -14.93 -17.06 9.47
N CYS A 469 -15.07 -17.94 8.49
CA CYS A 469 -15.30 -17.59 7.07
C CYS A 469 -16.41 -18.48 6.48
N ASP A 470 -16.90 -18.12 5.31
CA ASP A 470 -17.99 -18.84 4.62
C ASP A 470 -17.62 -20.32 4.36
N THR A 471 -16.41 -20.61 3.88
CA THR A 471 -15.94 -21.98 3.62
C THR A 471 -15.79 -22.81 4.90
N CYS A 472 -15.41 -22.20 6.02
CA CYS A 472 -15.42 -22.88 7.32
C CYS A 472 -16.84 -23.13 7.81
N SER A 473 -17.77 -22.18 7.61
CA SER A 473 -19.17 -22.30 8.02
C SER A 473 -19.94 -23.34 7.20
N SER A 474 -19.63 -23.48 5.91
CA SER A 474 -20.21 -24.52 5.03
C SER A 474 -19.61 -25.92 5.25
N GLY A 475 -18.43 -26.00 5.87
CA GLY A 475 -17.70 -27.25 6.07
C GLY A 475 -16.70 -27.58 4.97
N THR A 476 -16.71 -26.89 3.83
CA THR A 476 -15.82 -27.15 2.68
C THR A 476 -14.34 -27.02 3.05
N ALA A 477 -13.98 -26.04 3.92
CA ALA A 477 -12.61 -25.88 4.38
C ALA A 477 -12.08 -27.09 5.19
N ARG A 478 -12.92 -27.77 5.94
CA ARG A 478 -12.54 -28.99 6.68
C ARG A 478 -12.36 -30.19 5.77
N GLU A 479 -13.20 -30.30 4.75
CA GLU A 479 -13.08 -31.35 3.74
C GLU A 479 -11.76 -31.19 2.97
N ALA A 480 -11.42 -29.96 2.55
CA ALA A 480 -10.14 -29.66 1.92
C ALA A 480 -8.95 -29.99 2.83
N SER A 481 -8.99 -29.58 4.12
CA SER A 481 -7.90 -29.89 5.07
C SER A 481 -7.75 -31.38 5.39
N ALA A 482 -8.84 -32.16 5.37
CA ALA A 482 -8.77 -33.60 5.61
C ALA A 482 -8.06 -34.33 4.47
N HIS A 483 -8.19 -33.85 3.24
CA HIS A 483 -7.45 -34.37 2.09
C HIS A 483 -5.94 -34.04 2.17
N VAL A 484 -5.56 -32.86 2.70
CA VAL A 484 -4.15 -32.46 2.92
C VAL A 484 -3.46 -33.37 3.93
N ALA A 485 -4.14 -33.78 5.01
CA ALA A 485 -3.57 -34.63 6.05
C ALA A 485 -3.20 -36.05 5.56
N ASP A 486 -3.84 -36.54 4.51
CA ASP A 486 -3.53 -37.84 3.89
C ASP A 486 -2.35 -37.79 2.88
N GLY A 487 -1.93 -36.57 2.45
CA GLY A 487 -0.92 -36.34 1.41
C GLY A 487 0.32 -35.55 1.88
N ALA A 488 0.83 -35.76 3.10
CA ALA A 488 1.90 -34.97 3.73
C ALA A 488 3.12 -34.70 2.83
N ASN A 489 3.18 -33.53 2.18
CA ASN A 489 4.36 -33.03 1.47
C ASN A 489 4.76 -31.60 1.90
N ASP A 490 4.29 -31.11 3.06
CA ASP A 490 4.56 -29.77 3.61
C ASP A 490 6.06 -29.50 3.91
N ALA A 491 6.90 -30.54 3.99
CA ALA A 491 8.31 -30.40 4.30
C ALA A 491 9.20 -30.02 3.12
N ALA A 492 8.73 -30.19 1.87
CA ALA A 492 9.56 -29.96 0.69
C ALA A 492 9.65 -28.48 0.30
N TRP A 493 8.56 -27.72 0.42
CA TRP A 493 8.42 -26.36 -0.07
C TRP A 493 7.78 -25.42 0.97
N PRO A 494 8.50 -25.08 2.07
CA PRO A 494 7.93 -24.19 3.08
C PRO A 494 7.74 -22.75 2.53
N PRO A 495 6.80 -21.98 3.06
CA PRO A 495 6.70 -20.55 2.79
C PRO A 495 8.04 -19.84 3.00
N ASP A 496 8.28 -18.78 2.23
CA ASP A 496 9.53 -18.01 2.18
C ASP A 496 10.77 -18.79 1.69
N ALA A 497 10.64 -20.07 1.29
CA ALA A 497 11.75 -20.79 0.65
C ALA A 497 12.10 -20.16 -0.70
N ARG A 498 13.41 -19.98 -0.93
CA ARG A 498 13.91 -19.53 -2.24
C ARG A 498 14.02 -20.72 -3.18
N VAL A 499 13.55 -20.53 -4.39
CA VAL A 499 13.52 -21.54 -5.45
C VAL A 499 13.98 -20.94 -6.77
N GLU A 500 14.48 -21.80 -7.66
CA GLU A 500 14.84 -21.41 -9.04
C GLU A 500 13.99 -22.18 -10.03
N HIS A 501 13.48 -21.50 -11.04
CA HIS A 501 12.75 -22.04 -12.17
C HIS A 501 13.50 -21.75 -13.47
N ALA A 502 13.63 -22.72 -14.36
CA ALA A 502 14.44 -22.62 -15.57
C ALA A 502 14.05 -21.45 -16.50
N GLU A 503 12.77 -21.08 -16.55
CA GLU A 503 12.25 -20.02 -17.41
C GLU A 503 12.10 -18.68 -16.65
N TRP A 504 11.73 -18.73 -15.36
CA TRP A 504 11.35 -17.54 -14.59
C TRP A 504 12.42 -17.09 -13.60
N GLY A 505 13.52 -17.85 -13.44
CA GLY A 505 14.61 -17.53 -12.55
C GLY A 505 14.28 -17.77 -11.08
N THR A 506 14.92 -17.00 -10.20
CA THR A 506 14.75 -17.11 -8.76
C THR A 506 13.36 -16.63 -8.32
N GLY A 507 12.74 -17.37 -7.43
CA GLY A 507 11.45 -17.06 -6.85
C GLY A 507 11.38 -17.36 -5.35
N VAL A 508 10.28 -16.93 -4.72
CA VAL A 508 9.99 -17.17 -3.29
C VAL A 508 8.67 -17.93 -3.19
N VAL A 509 8.65 -19.00 -2.43
CA VAL A 509 7.44 -19.78 -2.15
C VAL A 509 6.51 -18.95 -1.26
N MET A 510 5.30 -18.70 -1.74
CA MET A 510 4.28 -17.94 -1.02
C MET A 510 3.34 -18.84 -0.22
N SER A 511 2.92 -19.94 -0.83
CA SER A 511 2.08 -20.95 -0.18
C SER A 511 2.22 -22.29 -0.86
N THR A 512 2.02 -23.35 -0.09
CA THR A 512 1.92 -24.72 -0.61
C THR A 512 0.60 -25.31 -0.13
N GLU A 513 -0.20 -25.78 -1.10
CA GLU A 513 -1.45 -26.49 -0.87
C GLU A 513 -1.26 -27.97 -1.27
N GLU A 514 -2.28 -28.79 -1.09
CA GLU A 514 -2.20 -30.24 -1.35
C GLU A 514 -1.72 -30.59 -2.76
N ASP A 515 -2.24 -29.91 -3.77
CA ASP A 515 -2.02 -30.21 -5.18
C ASP A 515 -1.21 -29.13 -5.91
N ARG A 516 -0.88 -28.01 -5.24
CA ARG A 516 -0.27 -26.87 -5.87
C ARG A 516 0.67 -26.10 -4.96
N ILE A 517 1.63 -25.42 -5.57
CA ILE A 517 2.53 -24.46 -4.94
C ILE A 517 2.38 -23.12 -5.64
N THR A 518 2.28 -22.05 -4.87
CA THR A 518 2.33 -20.68 -5.39
C THR A 518 3.68 -20.06 -5.10
N VAL A 519 4.38 -19.66 -6.15
CA VAL A 519 5.71 -19.05 -6.10
C VAL A 519 5.63 -17.66 -6.72
N PHE A 520 6.27 -16.72 -6.11
CA PHE A 520 6.50 -15.40 -6.69
C PHE A 520 7.86 -15.38 -7.38
N PHE A 521 7.90 -14.96 -8.65
CA PHE A 521 9.10 -14.76 -9.45
C PHE A 521 9.19 -13.29 -9.87
N GLU A 522 10.34 -12.65 -9.71
CA GLU A 522 10.51 -11.25 -10.13
C GLU A 522 10.19 -11.02 -11.62
N SER A 523 10.57 -11.97 -12.47
CA SER A 523 10.36 -11.89 -13.92
C SER A 523 8.93 -12.21 -14.37
N ALA A 524 8.15 -12.93 -13.55
CA ALA A 524 6.87 -13.51 -13.95
C ALA A 524 5.70 -13.20 -13.01
N GLY A 525 5.96 -12.61 -11.82
CA GLY A 525 4.95 -12.42 -10.77
C GLY A 525 4.55 -13.74 -10.09
N TYR A 526 3.36 -13.77 -9.51
CA TYR A 526 2.85 -14.98 -8.85
C TYR A 526 2.51 -16.07 -9.87
N ARG A 527 3.02 -17.28 -9.63
CA ARG A 527 2.75 -18.48 -10.43
C ARG A 527 2.31 -19.62 -9.54
N THR A 528 1.17 -20.22 -9.89
CA THR A 528 0.70 -21.41 -9.22
C THR A 528 0.98 -22.61 -10.11
N LEU A 529 1.73 -23.56 -9.58
CA LEU A 529 2.16 -24.79 -10.25
C LEU A 529 1.51 -25.99 -9.57
N ALA A 530 1.14 -27.00 -10.33
CA ALA A 530 0.73 -28.26 -9.74
C ALA A 530 1.92 -28.96 -9.12
N LEU A 531 1.84 -29.40 -7.86
CA LEU A 531 2.94 -30.11 -7.18
C LEU A 531 3.39 -31.36 -7.94
N ALA A 532 2.44 -32.09 -8.52
CA ALA A 532 2.76 -33.24 -9.36
C ALA A 532 3.63 -32.87 -10.57
N ASP A 533 3.41 -31.71 -11.21
CA ASP A 533 4.25 -31.23 -12.31
C ASP A 533 5.62 -30.78 -11.81
N VAL A 534 5.69 -30.12 -10.65
CA VAL A 534 6.94 -29.68 -10.01
C VAL A 534 7.84 -30.89 -9.74
N GLU A 535 7.29 -31.96 -9.15
CA GLU A 535 8.03 -33.19 -8.82
C GLU A 535 8.40 -34.03 -10.04
N GLN A 536 7.49 -34.18 -11.00
CA GLN A 536 7.74 -35.03 -12.18
C GLN A 536 8.68 -34.42 -13.20
N ARG A 537 8.75 -33.08 -13.26
CA ARG A 537 9.51 -32.34 -14.27
C ARG A 537 10.67 -31.55 -13.69
N ASP A 538 10.92 -31.66 -12.38
CA ASP A 538 11.94 -30.89 -11.68
C ASP A 538 11.85 -29.38 -12.01
N LEU A 539 10.60 -28.81 -11.93
CA LEU A 539 10.35 -27.44 -12.33
C LEU A 539 10.93 -26.42 -11.36
N LEU A 540 11.13 -26.79 -10.10
CA LEU A 540 11.67 -25.93 -9.05
C LEU A 540 12.86 -26.59 -8.38
N GLU A 541 13.93 -25.84 -8.19
CA GLU A 541 15.11 -26.22 -7.43
C GLU A 541 15.24 -25.28 -6.21
N ARG A 542 15.55 -25.81 -5.03
CA ARG A 542 15.79 -24.97 -3.83
C ARG A 542 17.17 -24.33 -3.92
N VAL A 543 17.25 -23.02 -3.64
CA VAL A 543 18.48 -22.22 -3.66
C VAL A 543 18.95 -21.89 -2.24
#